data_7613d1f724a8746a805d34f3a708ce28
#
_entry.id   7613d1f724a8746a805d34f3a708ce28
#
_cell.length_a   1.000
_cell.length_b   1.000
_cell.length_c   1.000
_cell.angle_alpha   90.00
_cell.angle_beta   90.00
_cell.angle_gamma   90.00
#
_symmetry.space_group_name_H-M   'P 1'
#
loop_
_entity.id
_entity.type
_entity.pdbx_description
1 polymer ?
#
loop_
_entity_poly.entity_id
_entity_poly.type
_entity_poly.pdbx_seq_one_letter_code
_entity_poly.pdbx_strand_id
1 'polypeptide(L)' 'VYRLNDAEAEAAETQTWLEFAVKCGYLTAEVARPLYELYDRILGKLVVMIRQPEKWVIGEKETR' A
#
# COMPACT_ATOMS: atom_id res chain seq x y z
N VAL A 1 0.78 -14.57 -1.59
CA VAL A 1 1.95 -13.79 -1.20
C VAL A 1 2.49 -12.96 -2.35
N TYR A 2 2.57 -13.51 -3.54
CA TYR A 2 2.98 -12.75 -4.71
C TYR A 2 2.14 -11.49 -4.89
N ARG A 3 0.82 -11.64 -4.79
CA ARG A 3 -0.06 -10.51 -5.03
C ARG A 3 0.06 -9.44 -3.97
N LEU A 4 0.38 -9.87 -2.75
CA LEU A 4 0.61 -8.91 -1.66
C LEU A 4 1.90 -8.14 -1.90
N ASN A 5 2.93 -8.82 -2.38
CA ASN A 5 4.18 -8.13 -2.71
C ASN A 5 3.97 -7.13 -3.84
N ASP A 6 3.17 -7.51 -4.84
CA ASP A 6 2.86 -6.61 -5.94
C ASP A 6 2.06 -5.41 -5.44
N ALA A 7 1.10 -5.64 -4.55
CA ALA A 7 0.30 -4.55 -4.00
C ALA A 7 1.17 -3.60 -3.19
N GLU A 8 2.12 -4.14 -2.43
CA GLU A 8 3.04 -3.32 -1.67
C GLU A 8 3.87 -2.43 -2.59
N ALA A 9 4.40 -3.02 -3.65
CA ALA A 9 5.22 -2.28 -4.60
C ALA A 9 4.40 -1.19 -5.29
N GLU A 10 3.17 -1.50 -5.68
CA GLU A 10 2.33 -0.53 -6.36
C GLU A 10 1.90 0.60 -5.43
N ALA A 11 1.63 0.28 -4.18
CA ALA A 11 1.28 1.32 -3.22
C ALA A 11 2.46 2.26 -2.99
N ALA A 12 3.67 1.70 -2.91
CA ALA A 12 4.88 2.51 -2.76
C ALA A 12 5.11 3.40 -3.98
N GLU A 13 4.87 2.85 -5.17
CA GLU A 13 4.98 3.65 -6.40
C GLU A 13 3.97 4.78 -6.41
N THR A 14 2.75 4.52 -5.94
CA THR A 14 1.74 5.57 -5.90
C THR A 14 2.18 6.70 -4.98
N GLN A 15 2.79 6.38 -3.85
CA GLN A 15 3.31 7.42 -2.97
C GLN A 15 4.39 8.23 -3.66
N THR A 16 5.26 7.57 -4.41
CA THR A 16 6.30 8.25 -5.18
C THR A 16 5.69 9.20 -6.21
N TRP A 17 4.65 8.74 -6.91
CA TRP A 17 3.96 9.59 -7.88
C TRP A 17 3.29 10.79 -7.23
N LEU A 18 2.73 10.61 -6.03
CA LEU A 18 2.15 11.73 -5.30
C LEU A 18 3.20 12.77 -4.95
N GLU A 19 4.37 12.33 -4.49
CA GLU A 19 5.46 13.25 -4.20
C GLU A 19 5.91 13.98 -5.45
N PHE A 20 6.02 13.26 -6.54
CA PHE A 20 6.44 13.84 -7.80
C PHE A 20 5.42 14.88 -8.29
N ALA A 21 4.13 14.54 -8.18
CA ALA A 21 3.08 15.46 -8.61
C ALA A 21 3.09 16.75 -7.82
N VAL A 22 3.39 16.67 -6.52
CA VAL A 22 3.48 17.87 -5.69
C VAL A 22 4.69 18.70 -6.12
N LYS A 23 5.82 18.04 -6.34
CA LYS A 23 7.04 18.75 -6.75
C LYS A 23 6.89 19.43 -8.10
N CYS A 24 6.12 18.81 -8.99
CA CYS A 24 5.91 19.39 -10.32
C CYS A 24 4.76 20.41 -10.36
N GLY A 25 4.08 20.61 -9.24
CA GLY A 25 3.02 21.60 -9.16
C GLY A 25 1.69 21.13 -9.69
N TYR A 26 1.52 19.83 -9.94
CA TYR A 26 0.25 19.27 -10.39
C TYR A 26 -0.75 19.09 -9.25
N LEU A 27 -0.25 18.89 -8.04
CA LEU A 27 -1.08 18.76 -6.84
C LEU A 27 -0.50 19.63 -5.75
N THR A 28 -1.37 20.12 -4.87
CA THR A 28 -0.90 20.79 -3.68
C THR A 28 -0.58 19.76 -2.62
N ALA A 29 0.29 20.14 -1.69
CA ALA A 29 0.62 19.25 -0.57
C ALA A 29 -0.61 18.95 0.27
N GLU A 30 -1.54 19.92 0.38
CA GLU A 30 -2.76 19.74 1.16
C GLU A 30 -3.63 18.63 0.58
N VAL A 31 -3.69 18.54 -0.74
CA VAL A 31 -4.48 17.51 -1.40
C VAL A 31 -3.78 16.18 -1.34
N ALA A 32 -2.47 16.17 -1.51
CA ALA A 32 -1.70 14.92 -1.58
C ALA A 32 -1.51 14.27 -0.22
N ARG A 33 -1.43 15.06 0.86
CA ARG A 33 -1.11 14.54 2.18
C ARG A 33 -2.07 13.47 2.67
N PRO A 34 -3.40 13.67 2.64
CA PRO A 34 -4.29 12.62 3.13
C PRO A 34 -4.19 11.34 2.30
N LEU A 35 -3.95 11.47 1.00
CA LEU A 35 -3.77 10.30 0.15
C LEU A 35 -2.47 9.57 0.51
N TYR A 36 -1.41 10.32 0.71
CA TYR A 36 -0.13 9.74 1.08
C TYR A 36 -0.24 8.98 2.39
N GLU A 37 -0.91 9.57 3.37
CA GLU A 37 -1.08 8.94 4.68
C GLU A 37 -1.94 7.69 4.58
N LEU A 38 -2.94 7.70 3.70
CA LEU A 38 -3.75 6.53 3.49
C LEU A 38 -2.92 5.37 2.94
N TYR A 39 -2.09 5.65 1.94
CA TYR A 39 -1.22 4.62 1.37
C TYR A 39 -0.17 4.15 2.38
N ASP A 40 0.27 5.04 3.25
CA ASP A 40 1.21 4.68 4.30
C ASP A 40 0.60 3.63 5.24
N ARG A 41 -0.67 3.82 5.60
CA ARG A 41 -1.37 2.87 6.44
C ARG A 41 -1.61 1.54 5.72
N ILE A 42 -1.94 1.62 4.43
CA ILE A 42 -2.13 0.42 3.62
C ILE A 42 -0.82 -0.36 3.55
N LEU A 43 0.28 0.33 3.33
CA LEU A 43 1.58 -0.31 3.28
C LEU A 43 1.92 -1.01 4.59
N GLY A 44 1.63 -0.35 5.71
CA GLY A 44 1.87 -0.96 7.02
C GLY A 44 1.11 -2.26 7.18
N LYS A 45 -0.15 -2.28 6.76
CA LYS A 45 -0.96 -3.49 6.86
C LYS A 45 -0.47 -4.58 5.92
N LEU A 46 -0.07 -4.20 4.71
CA LEU A 46 0.44 -5.17 3.75
C LEU A 46 1.71 -5.83 4.25
N VAL A 47 2.60 -5.05 4.86
CA VAL A 47 3.84 -5.59 5.40
C VAL A 47 3.54 -6.63 6.47
N VAL A 48 2.59 -6.33 7.36
CA VAL A 48 2.21 -7.27 8.41
C VAL A 48 1.64 -8.56 7.80
N MET A 49 0.78 -8.43 6.81
CA MET A 49 0.18 -9.60 6.15
C MET A 49 1.24 -10.44 5.46
N ILE A 50 2.20 -9.81 4.83
CA ILE A 50 3.28 -10.53 4.15
C ILE A 50 4.14 -11.29 5.15
N ARG A 51 4.40 -10.69 6.31
CA ARG A 51 5.24 -11.29 7.33
C ARG A 51 4.55 -12.39 8.10
N GLN A 52 3.22 -12.36 8.17
CA GLN A 52 2.45 -13.31 8.95
C GLN A 52 1.31 -13.88 8.13
N PRO A 53 1.63 -14.55 7.01
CA PRO A 53 0.60 -15.03 6.12
C PRO A 53 -0.32 -16.07 6.77
N GLU A 54 0.18 -16.80 7.75
CA GLU A 54 -0.62 -17.84 8.40
C GLU A 54 -1.79 -17.26 9.19
N LYS A 55 -1.78 -15.98 9.47
CA LYS A 55 -2.83 -15.37 10.29
C LYS A 55 -4.05 -14.95 9.50
N TRP A 56 -3.92 -14.80 8.19
CA TRP A 56 -5.02 -14.27 7.39
C TRP A 56 -5.36 -15.09 6.16
N VAL A 57 -4.74 -16.26 5.98
CA VAL A 57 -5.11 -17.17 4.89
C VAL A 57 -6.08 -18.25 5.37
N ILE A 58 -6.91 -17.88 6.34
CA ILE A 58 -7.88 -18.82 6.93
C ILE A 58 -8.86 -19.32 5.89
N GLY A 59 -9.38 -18.42 5.06
CA GLY A 59 -10.33 -18.80 4.03
C GLY A 59 -9.74 -19.81 3.05
N GLU A 60 -8.49 -19.65 2.73
CA GLU A 60 -7.82 -20.58 1.82
C GLU A 60 -7.72 -21.97 2.41
N LYS A 61 -7.41 -22.04 3.71
CA LYS A 61 -7.32 -23.31 4.38
C LYS A 61 -8.68 -24.00 4.48
N GLU A 62 -9.71 -23.22 4.67
CA GLU A 62 -11.05 -23.74 4.85
C GLU A 62 -11.65 -24.28 3.58
N THR A 63 -11.14 -23.84 2.45
CA THR A 63 -11.67 -24.31 1.17
C THR A 63 -11.13 -25.67 0.77
N ARG A 64 -10.29 -26.24 1.56
CA ARG A 64 -9.79 -27.57 1.33
C ARG A 64 -10.57 -28.59 2.13
#